data_8b48675120f7c38c40dcda6a108065cf
#
_entry.id   8b48675120f7c38c40dcda6a108065cf
#
_cell.length_a   1.000
_cell.length_b   1.000
_cell.length_c   1.000
_cell.angle_alpha   90.00
_cell.angle_beta   90.00
_cell.angle_gamma   90.00
#
_symmetry.space_group_name_H-M   'P 1'
#
loop_
_entity.id
_entity.type
_entity.pdbx_description
1 polymer ?
#
loop_
_entity_poly.entity_id
_entity_poly.type
_entity_poly.pdbx_seq_one_letter_code
_entity_poly.pdbx_strand_id
1 'polypeptide(L)'
;KQNLPYEEIYFRNSESIHFPSVAQIRSPRLMKSIKLFMKKIGIKIIENMELDEIGHVKGVVKKWPTKTNSFIEADYFVITSGAWTSNLKKNYKSKIYPVRGQMIQYKISNLNIGEILYSNDFYILQRKDGVIIAGSTIEEVGFDETVTIDKKEALMRKAEELIPDLANIQVENHWAGFRPGTKENIPFIQKDNDYENVFVNSGHFRYGLTMAPQSAENLNEILIKSI
;
A
#
# COMPACT_ATOMS: atom_id res chain seq x y z
N LYS A 1 23.01 -9.39 4.76
CA LYS A 1 21.63 -9.81 5.07
C LYS A 1 21.58 -10.04 6.57
N GLN A 2 20.94 -9.15 7.32
CA GLN A 2 20.63 -9.44 8.73
C GLN A 2 19.44 -10.42 8.71
N ASN A 3 19.65 -11.63 9.21
CA ASN A 3 18.55 -12.53 9.47
C ASN A 3 17.79 -12.01 10.69
N LEU A 4 16.48 -11.85 10.58
CA LEU A 4 15.65 -11.55 11.74
C LEU A 4 15.72 -12.74 12.70
N PRO A 5 15.93 -12.51 14.00
CA PRO A 5 15.86 -13.58 14.97
C PRO A 5 14.46 -14.22 14.98
N TYR A 6 14.42 -15.52 15.00
CA TYR A 6 13.18 -16.29 15.05
C TYR A 6 13.28 -17.41 16.08
N GLU A 7 12.13 -17.92 16.48
CA GLU A 7 11.96 -19.05 17.38
C GLU A 7 11.05 -20.08 16.71
N GLU A 8 11.42 -21.35 16.77
CA GLU A 8 10.53 -22.45 16.40
C GLU A 8 9.62 -22.72 17.58
N ILE A 9 8.32 -22.64 17.35
CA ILE A 9 7.31 -22.81 18.38
C ILE A 9 6.20 -23.79 17.92
N TYR A 10 5.52 -24.37 18.89
CA TYR A 10 4.29 -25.09 18.63
C TYR A 10 3.10 -24.17 18.99
N PHE A 11 2.41 -23.69 17.97
CA PHE A 11 1.33 -22.72 18.14
C PHE A 11 0.05 -23.22 17.50
N ARG A 12 -1.07 -23.23 18.24
CA ARG A 12 -2.39 -23.67 17.78
C ARG A 12 -2.36 -25.03 17.08
N ASN A 13 -1.69 -26.03 17.69
CA ASN A 13 -1.52 -27.39 17.20
C ASN A 13 -0.75 -27.52 15.87
N SER A 14 0.11 -26.59 15.54
CA SER A 14 1.00 -26.68 14.38
C SER A 14 2.42 -26.18 14.70
N GLU A 15 3.41 -26.75 14.02
CA GLU A 15 4.76 -26.22 13.99
C GLU A 15 4.74 -24.84 13.32
N SER A 16 5.35 -23.86 13.95
CA SER A 16 5.28 -22.47 13.55
C SER A 16 6.62 -21.76 13.81
N ILE A 17 6.85 -20.68 13.10
CA ILE A 17 8.02 -19.82 13.29
C ILE A 17 7.54 -18.48 13.87
N HIS A 18 8.06 -18.12 15.01
CA HIS A 18 7.78 -16.85 15.68
C HIS A 18 8.90 -15.85 15.43
N PHE A 19 8.55 -14.64 15.01
CA PHE A 19 9.44 -13.49 14.83
C PHE A 19 9.13 -12.41 15.86
N PRO A 20 9.78 -12.40 17.04
CA PRO A 20 9.45 -11.47 18.14
C PRO A 20 9.59 -9.98 17.76
N SER A 21 10.47 -9.69 16.80
CA SER A 21 10.75 -8.32 16.36
C SER A 21 9.78 -7.80 15.31
N VAL A 22 8.87 -8.63 14.77
CA VAL A 22 7.88 -8.20 13.79
C VAL A 22 6.70 -7.56 14.48
N ALA A 23 6.33 -6.39 14.03
CA ALA A 23 5.25 -5.60 14.60
C ALA A 23 4.25 -5.15 13.54
N GLN A 24 3.08 -4.75 13.97
CA GLN A 24 2.05 -4.18 13.11
C GLN A 24 1.95 -2.66 13.26
N ILE A 25 1.63 -2.01 12.16
CA ILE A 25 1.29 -0.59 12.17
C ILE A 25 -0.13 -0.38 11.63
N ARG A 26 -0.87 0.56 12.22
CA ARG A 26 -2.20 0.92 11.73
C ARG A 26 -2.07 2.03 10.69
N SER A 27 -2.03 1.66 9.41
CA SER A 27 -1.78 2.57 8.29
C SER A 27 -2.63 3.85 8.32
N PRO A 28 -3.96 3.84 8.58
CA PRO A 28 -4.74 5.08 8.64
C PRO A 28 -4.29 6.03 9.76
N ARG A 29 -3.86 5.50 10.92
CA ARG A 29 -3.34 6.33 12.02
C ARG A 29 -1.97 6.92 11.68
N LEU A 30 -1.10 6.12 11.08
CA LEU A 30 0.20 6.58 10.60
C LEU A 30 0.04 7.72 9.59
N MET A 31 -0.81 7.54 8.57
CA MET A 31 -1.06 8.58 7.55
C MET A 31 -1.62 9.86 8.15
N LYS A 32 -2.53 9.75 9.13
CA LYS A 32 -3.02 10.92 9.87
C LYS A 32 -1.89 11.64 10.61
N SER A 33 -1.00 10.90 11.27
CA SER A 33 0.14 11.47 12.00
C SER A 33 1.14 12.15 11.07
N ILE A 34 1.47 11.52 9.93
CA ILE A 34 2.33 12.11 8.90
C ILE A 34 1.71 13.41 8.37
N LYS A 35 0.41 13.40 8.03
CA LYS A 35 -0.29 14.60 7.55
C LYS A 35 -0.25 15.75 8.56
N LEU A 36 -0.44 15.48 9.85
CA LEU A 36 -0.33 16.48 10.90
C LEU A 36 1.09 17.02 11.03
N PHE A 37 2.10 16.14 10.94
CA PHE A 37 3.50 16.54 10.97
C PHE A 37 3.87 17.42 9.77
N MET A 38 3.47 17.04 8.56
CA MET A 38 3.69 17.84 7.35
C MET A 38 3.13 19.25 7.50
N LYS A 39 1.90 19.39 8.00
CA LYS A 39 1.30 20.70 8.29
C LYS A 39 2.10 21.48 9.32
N LYS A 40 2.60 20.83 10.38
CA LYS A 40 3.40 21.47 11.45
C LYS A 40 4.70 22.05 10.92
N ILE A 41 5.34 21.39 9.96
CA ILE A 41 6.61 21.86 9.34
C ILE A 41 6.40 22.73 8.09
N GLY A 42 5.16 23.17 7.83
CA GLY A 42 4.84 24.13 6.77
C GLY A 42 4.69 23.53 5.36
N ILE A 43 4.64 22.20 5.22
CA ILE A 43 4.39 21.58 3.91
C ILE A 43 2.94 21.80 3.52
N LYS A 44 2.72 22.42 2.36
CA LYS A 44 1.39 22.65 1.79
C LYS A 44 0.79 21.34 1.28
N ILE A 45 -0.39 20.98 1.78
CA ILE A 45 -1.18 19.85 1.31
C ILE A 45 -2.40 20.39 0.59
N ILE A 46 -2.57 20.02 -0.67
CA ILE A 46 -3.72 20.39 -1.49
C ILE A 46 -4.57 19.14 -1.65
N GLU A 47 -5.76 19.18 -1.06
CA GLU A 47 -6.72 18.06 -1.10
C GLU A 47 -7.77 18.31 -2.19
N ASN A 48 -8.43 17.25 -2.64
CA ASN A 48 -9.49 17.29 -3.66
C ASN A 48 -9.04 17.90 -4.99
N MET A 49 -7.76 17.77 -5.31
CA MET A 49 -7.20 18.18 -6.59
C MET A 49 -6.75 16.95 -7.37
N GLU A 50 -7.43 16.68 -8.48
CA GLU A 50 -7.07 15.62 -9.40
C GLU A 50 -6.18 16.18 -10.50
N LEU A 51 -5.00 15.59 -10.66
CA LEU A 51 -4.07 15.91 -11.74
C LEU A 51 -4.48 15.19 -13.01
N ASP A 52 -4.29 15.84 -14.15
CA ASP A 52 -4.48 15.22 -15.45
C ASP A 52 -3.19 14.59 -15.97
N GLU A 53 -3.32 13.82 -17.04
CA GLU A 53 -2.16 13.25 -17.70
C GLU A 53 -1.24 14.34 -18.27
N ILE A 54 0.05 14.20 -18.04
CA ILE A 54 1.04 15.07 -18.70
C ILE A 54 1.30 14.58 -20.13
N GLY A 55 1.30 15.49 -21.08
CA GLY A 55 1.53 15.17 -22.50
C GLY A 55 2.90 14.57 -22.78
N HIS A 56 3.12 14.15 -24.04
CA HIS A 56 4.35 13.46 -24.47
C HIS A 56 5.48 14.39 -24.93
N VAL A 57 5.56 15.61 -24.44
CA VAL A 57 6.63 16.55 -24.79
C VAL A 57 7.85 16.26 -23.92
N LYS A 58 9.00 16.00 -24.54
CA LYS A 58 10.27 15.83 -23.81
C LYS A 58 10.80 17.17 -23.29
N GLY A 59 11.52 17.15 -22.18
CA GLY A 59 12.20 18.31 -21.60
C GLY A 59 11.75 18.66 -20.20
N VAL A 60 11.68 19.96 -19.89
CA VAL A 60 11.33 20.46 -18.56
C VAL A 60 9.83 20.74 -18.44
N VAL A 61 9.20 20.18 -17.44
CA VAL A 61 7.80 20.46 -17.09
C VAL A 61 7.77 21.69 -16.17
N LYS A 62 7.14 22.76 -16.62
CA LYS A 62 6.92 23.96 -15.78
C LYS A 62 5.56 23.95 -15.08
N LYS A 63 4.56 23.33 -15.71
CA LYS A 63 3.18 23.31 -15.25
C LYS A 63 2.58 21.93 -15.43
N TRP A 64 1.97 21.38 -14.38
CA TRP A 64 1.24 20.12 -14.46
C TRP A 64 -0.26 20.40 -14.53
N PRO A 65 -0.98 19.85 -15.53
CA PRO A 65 -2.42 20.10 -15.70
C PRO A 65 -3.24 19.41 -14.62
N THR A 66 -4.37 20.01 -14.29
CA THR A 66 -5.40 19.42 -13.40
C THR A 66 -6.68 19.15 -14.18
N LYS A 67 -7.53 18.26 -13.67
CA LYS A 67 -8.85 17.98 -14.27
C LYS A 67 -9.81 19.18 -14.27
N THR A 68 -9.51 20.21 -13.52
CA THR A 68 -10.29 21.46 -13.43
C THR A 68 -9.77 22.58 -14.35
N ASN A 69 -8.99 22.25 -15.38
CA ASN A 69 -8.41 23.20 -16.33
C ASN A 69 -7.51 24.27 -15.67
N SER A 70 -6.87 23.91 -14.55
CA SER A 70 -5.84 24.70 -13.88
C SER A 70 -4.48 24.00 -13.94
N PHE A 71 -3.45 24.58 -13.33
CA PHE A 71 -2.10 24.03 -13.35
C PHE A 71 -1.45 24.09 -11.96
N ILE A 72 -0.57 23.12 -11.70
CA ILE A 72 0.39 23.16 -10.59
C ILE A 72 1.74 23.55 -11.16
N GLU A 73 2.38 24.55 -10.58
CA GLU A 73 3.72 25.01 -10.94
C GLU A 73 4.72 24.53 -9.88
N ALA A 74 5.84 23.98 -10.32
CA ALA A 74 6.95 23.58 -9.46
C ALA A 74 8.23 23.44 -10.28
N ASP A 75 9.38 23.52 -9.62
CA ASP A 75 10.67 23.26 -10.22
C ASP A 75 10.87 21.76 -10.49
N TYR A 76 10.39 20.91 -9.59
CA TYR A 76 10.46 19.45 -9.66
C TYR A 76 9.13 18.82 -9.33
N PHE A 77 8.81 17.69 -9.99
CA PHE A 77 7.62 16.91 -9.76
C PHE A 77 7.98 15.48 -9.38
N VAL A 78 7.36 14.95 -8.34
CA VAL A 78 7.53 13.56 -7.91
C VAL A 78 6.18 12.85 -7.94
N ILE A 79 6.06 11.84 -8.80
CA ILE A 79 4.87 11.01 -8.91
C ILE A 79 4.93 9.90 -7.86
N THR A 80 4.04 9.95 -6.87
CA THR A 80 3.90 8.94 -5.80
C THR A 80 2.48 8.38 -5.73
N SER A 81 1.78 8.37 -6.87
CA SER A 81 0.35 8.06 -6.97
C SER A 81 0.02 6.55 -6.95
N GLY A 82 0.98 5.69 -6.59
CA GLY A 82 0.74 4.26 -6.42
C GLY A 82 0.15 3.60 -7.67
N ALA A 83 -0.95 2.88 -7.54
CA ALA A 83 -1.60 2.21 -8.66
C ALA A 83 -2.08 3.17 -9.77
N TRP A 84 -2.30 4.45 -9.45
CA TRP A 84 -2.75 5.47 -10.41
C TRP A 84 -1.61 6.19 -11.13
N THR A 85 -0.36 5.75 -10.98
CA THR A 85 0.80 6.34 -11.66
C THR A 85 0.62 6.36 -13.18
N SER A 86 0.02 5.31 -13.75
CA SER A 86 -0.27 5.20 -15.18
C SER A 86 -1.29 6.24 -15.69
N ASN A 87 -2.15 6.77 -14.82
CA ASN A 87 -3.14 7.79 -15.18
C ASN A 87 -2.50 9.17 -15.34
N LEU A 88 -1.37 9.43 -14.68
CA LEU A 88 -0.64 10.68 -14.79
C LEU A 88 0.38 10.65 -15.93
N LYS A 89 0.83 9.45 -16.33
CA LYS A 89 1.79 9.26 -17.41
C LYS A 89 1.65 7.90 -18.08
N LYS A 90 1.20 7.90 -19.34
CA LYS A 90 0.91 6.68 -20.12
C LYS A 90 2.09 5.71 -20.25
N ASN A 91 3.32 6.18 -20.26
CA ASN A 91 4.51 5.33 -20.38
C ASN A 91 4.67 4.33 -19.23
N TYR A 92 3.93 4.51 -18.13
CA TYR A 92 3.86 3.57 -17.01
C TYR A 92 2.69 2.59 -17.07
N LYS A 93 1.79 2.70 -18.07
CA LYS A 93 0.59 1.87 -18.17
C LYS A 93 0.87 0.37 -18.22
N SER A 94 1.95 -0.03 -18.89
CA SER A 94 2.39 -1.43 -18.96
C SER A 94 3.39 -1.83 -17.86
N LYS A 95 3.79 -0.89 -17.02
CA LYS A 95 4.85 -1.08 -16.02
C LYS A 95 4.30 -1.09 -14.59
N ILE A 96 3.28 -0.26 -14.31
CA ILE A 96 2.64 -0.15 -13.00
C ILE A 96 1.14 -0.31 -13.21
N TYR A 97 0.55 -1.31 -12.60
CA TYR A 97 -0.86 -1.68 -12.77
C TYR A 97 -1.53 -1.92 -11.41
N PRO A 98 -2.86 -1.72 -11.34
CA PRO A 98 -3.60 -1.98 -10.11
C PRO A 98 -3.74 -3.49 -9.86
N VAL A 99 -3.39 -3.91 -8.65
CA VAL A 99 -3.66 -5.27 -8.15
C VAL A 99 -4.63 -5.13 -6.98
N ARG A 100 -5.87 -5.54 -7.21
CA ARG A 100 -6.92 -5.51 -6.18
C ARG A 100 -6.62 -6.48 -5.05
N GLY A 101 -6.89 -6.07 -3.83
CA GLY A 101 -6.90 -6.93 -2.65
C GLY A 101 -8.13 -6.66 -1.81
N GLN A 102 -8.93 -7.71 -1.57
CA GLN A 102 -10.08 -7.64 -0.69
C GLN A 102 -9.69 -8.08 0.72
N MET A 103 -10.31 -7.48 1.73
CA MET A 103 -10.05 -7.72 3.14
C MET A 103 -11.36 -7.72 3.92
N ILE A 104 -11.40 -8.50 4.99
CA ILE A 104 -12.53 -8.54 5.93
C ILE A 104 -12.11 -8.07 7.31
N GLN A 105 -13.11 -7.59 8.05
CA GLN A 105 -12.98 -7.14 9.43
C GLN A 105 -14.01 -7.78 10.32
N TYR A 106 -13.56 -8.22 11.49
CA TYR A 106 -14.40 -8.59 12.62
C TYR A 106 -14.16 -7.64 13.77
N LYS A 107 -15.08 -7.60 14.71
CA LYS A 107 -14.90 -6.92 15.99
C LYS A 107 -15.37 -7.81 17.12
N ILE A 108 -14.45 -8.15 18.00
CA ILE A 108 -14.68 -9.10 19.09
C ILE A 108 -13.94 -8.60 20.32
N SER A 109 -14.67 -8.45 21.42
CA SER A 109 -14.09 -7.96 22.67
C SER A 109 -13.39 -9.05 23.49
N ASN A 110 -13.85 -10.30 23.36
CA ASN A 110 -13.47 -11.40 24.27
C ASN A 110 -12.49 -12.40 23.62
N LEU A 111 -11.98 -12.12 22.43
CA LEU A 111 -10.96 -12.91 21.79
C LEU A 111 -9.61 -12.16 21.86
N ASN A 112 -8.56 -12.89 22.23
CA ASN A 112 -7.20 -12.40 22.20
C ASN A 112 -6.37 -13.29 21.28
N ILE A 113 -5.97 -12.78 20.12
CA ILE A 113 -5.13 -13.50 19.16
C ILE A 113 -3.66 -13.42 19.59
N GLY A 114 -3.27 -12.32 20.22
CA GLY A 114 -1.89 -12.06 20.67
C GLY A 114 -0.98 -11.66 19.50
N GLU A 115 -0.76 -12.57 18.59
CA GLU A 115 0.22 -12.46 17.52
C GLU A 115 -0.40 -12.07 16.17
N ILE A 116 0.47 -11.68 15.21
CA ILE A 116 0.10 -11.61 13.80
C ILE A 116 0.29 -13.00 13.22
N LEU A 117 -0.77 -13.63 12.77
CA LEU A 117 -0.70 -14.93 12.13
C LEU A 117 -0.58 -14.77 10.62
N TYR A 118 0.35 -15.50 10.01
CA TYR A 118 0.58 -15.48 8.56
C TYR A 118 0.70 -16.91 8.03
N SER A 119 -0.06 -17.22 7.00
CA SER A 119 -0.02 -18.52 6.32
C SER A 119 -0.43 -18.36 4.86
N ASN A 120 0.35 -18.90 3.91
CA ASN A 120 -0.02 -18.98 2.49
C ASN A 120 -0.56 -17.66 1.90
N ASP A 121 0.18 -16.55 2.06
CA ASP A 121 -0.19 -15.21 1.59
C ASP A 121 -1.44 -14.60 2.26
N PHE A 122 -1.97 -15.24 3.27
CA PHE A 122 -3.05 -14.76 4.10
C PHE A 122 -2.51 -14.38 5.48
N TYR A 123 -3.02 -13.29 6.04
CA TYR A 123 -2.68 -12.89 7.41
C TYR A 123 -3.92 -12.51 8.19
N ILE A 124 -3.82 -12.68 9.48
CA ILE A 124 -4.82 -12.22 10.44
C ILE A 124 -4.11 -11.53 11.59
N LEU A 125 -4.65 -10.41 12.01
CA LEU A 125 -4.11 -9.64 13.13
C LEU A 125 -5.23 -8.99 13.93
N GLN A 126 -5.02 -8.84 15.22
CA GLN A 126 -5.91 -8.13 16.11
C GLN A 126 -5.31 -6.79 16.52
N ARG A 127 -6.15 -5.76 16.53
CA ARG A 127 -5.83 -4.44 17.05
C ARG A 127 -6.19 -4.36 18.54
N LYS A 128 -5.53 -3.45 19.27
CA LYS A 128 -5.79 -3.25 20.72
C LYS A 128 -7.24 -2.87 21.05
N ASP A 129 -8.01 -2.38 20.10
CA ASP A 129 -9.42 -2.01 20.23
C ASP A 129 -10.38 -3.17 19.88
N GLY A 130 -9.88 -4.41 19.77
CA GLY A 130 -10.67 -5.61 19.48
C GLY A 130 -10.99 -5.81 17.99
N VAL A 131 -10.57 -4.89 17.13
CA VAL A 131 -10.72 -5.05 15.67
C VAL A 131 -9.77 -6.11 15.16
N ILE A 132 -10.30 -7.10 14.46
CA ILE A 132 -9.54 -8.14 13.76
C ILE A 132 -9.61 -7.87 12.27
N ILE A 133 -8.48 -7.89 11.61
CA ILE A 133 -8.35 -7.71 10.16
C ILE A 133 -7.78 -9.01 9.57
N ALA A 134 -8.44 -9.54 8.55
CA ALA A 134 -8.02 -10.74 7.85
C ALA A 134 -7.99 -10.52 6.34
N GLY A 135 -6.97 -11.01 5.67
CA GLY A 135 -6.80 -10.87 4.23
C GLY A 135 -5.39 -11.25 3.77
N SER A 136 -5.14 -11.16 2.50
CA SER A 136 -5.94 -10.51 1.49
C SER A 136 -6.04 -11.35 0.23
N THR A 137 -6.94 -11.00 -0.68
CA THR A 137 -6.92 -11.51 -2.05
C THR A 137 -5.83 -10.83 -2.89
N ILE A 138 -5.53 -11.42 -4.06
CA ILE A 138 -4.68 -10.86 -5.09
C ILE A 138 -5.41 -11.05 -6.43
N GLU A 139 -5.81 -9.94 -7.07
CA GLU A 139 -6.67 -9.99 -8.24
C GLU A 139 -6.24 -8.94 -9.27
N GLU A 140 -6.03 -9.37 -10.52
CA GLU A 140 -5.68 -8.49 -11.64
C GLU A 140 -6.96 -8.15 -12.44
N VAL A 141 -7.75 -7.25 -11.93
CA VAL A 141 -9.06 -6.85 -12.47
C VAL A 141 -9.13 -5.37 -12.87
N GLY A 142 -7.98 -4.75 -13.06
CA GLY A 142 -7.92 -3.31 -13.29
C GLY A 142 -8.37 -2.51 -12.07
N PHE A 143 -8.99 -1.36 -12.28
CA PHE A 143 -9.52 -0.48 -11.22
C PHE A 143 -10.97 -0.83 -10.81
N ASP A 144 -11.34 -2.10 -10.86
CA ASP A 144 -12.64 -2.55 -10.34
C ASP A 144 -12.58 -2.66 -8.80
N GLU A 145 -13.29 -1.78 -8.09
CA GLU A 145 -13.38 -1.73 -6.63
C GLU A 145 -14.42 -2.69 -6.05
N THR A 146 -15.14 -3.43 -6.89
CA THR A 146 -16.23 -4.28 -6.45
C THR A 146 -15.73 -5.38 -5.53
N VAL A 147 -16.31 -5.48 -4.35
CA VAL A 147 -16.13 -6.62 -3.45
C VAL A 147 -17.11 -7.73 -3.81
N THR A 148 -16.70 -8.98 -3.69
CA THR A 148 -17.52 -10.12 -4.13
C THR A 148 -17.78 -11.11 -3.00
N ILE A 149 -18.95 -11.75 -3.02
CA ILE A 149 -19.39 -12.68 -1.96
C ILE A 149 -18.46 -13.91 -1.90
N ASP A 150 -18.06 -14.46 -3.05
CA ASP A 150 -17.14 -15.59 -3.14
C ASP A 150 -15.80 -15.34 -2.46
N LYS A 151 -15.25 -14.11 -2.65
CA LYS A 151 -13.99 -13.71 -2.00
C LYS A 151 -14.17 -13.48 -0.50
N LYS A 152 -15.29 -12.87 -0.10
CA LYS A 152 -15.62 -12.73 1.32
C LYS A 152 -15.64 -14.09 2.01
N GLU A 153 -16.38 -15.05 1.46
CA GLU A 153 -16.49 -16.42 1.99
C GLU A 153 -15.15 -17.13 2.00
N ALA A 154 -14.32 -16.98 0.96
CA ALA A 154 -12.99 -17.55 0.92
C ALA A 154 -12.07 -16.98 2.01
N LEU A 155 -12.14 -15.68 2.27
CA LEU A 155 -11.39 -15.01 3.34
C LEU A 155 -11.90 -15.47 4.72
N MET A 156 -13.21 -15.64 4.89
CA MET A 156 -13.80 -16.16 6.13
C MET A 156 -13.30 -17.58 6.42
N ARG A 157 -13.38 -18.50 5.44
CA ARG A 157 -12.86 -19.87 5.62
C ARG A 157 -11.39 -19.89 6.05
N LYS A 158 -10.53 -19.10 5.41
CA LYS A 158 -9.11 -19.01 5.81
C LYS A 158 -8.93 -18.43 7.21
N ALA A 159 -9.77 -17.48 7.60
CA ALA A 159 -9.73 -16.92 8.95
C ALA A 159 -10.16 -17.96 10.00
N GLU A 160 -11.18 -18.74 9.72
CA GLU A 160 -11.70 -19.83 10.57
C GLU A 160 -10.69 -21.00 10.69
N GLU A 161 -9.98 -21.32 9.60
CA GLU A 161 -8.90 -22.33 9.62
C GLU A 161 -7.78 -21.94 10.61
N LEU A 162 -7.41 -20.66 10.64
CA LEU A 162 -6.37 -20.15 11.55
C LEU A 162 -6.92 -19.91 12.97
N ILE A 163 -8.17 -19.46 13.07
CA ILE A 163 -8.82 -19.10 14.33
C ILE A 163 -10.26 -19.64 14.33
N PRO A 164 -10.49 -20.87 14.79
CA PRO A 164 -11.82 -21.50 14.81
C PRO A 164 -12.89 -20.71 15.56
N ASP A 165 -12.48 -19.90 16.53
CA ASP A 165 -13.39 -19.00 17.28
C ASP A 165 -14.11 -17.98 16.37
N LEU A 166 -13.67 -17.78 15.13
CA LEU A 166 -14.31 -16.88 14.16
C LEU A 166 -15.47 -17.52 13.39
N ALA A 167 -15.67 -18.83 13.45
CA ALA A 167 -16.63 -19.57 12.62
C ALA A 167 -18.08 -19.05 12.68
N ASN A 168 -18.49 -18.46 13.82
CA ASN A 168 -19.85 -17.95 13.99
C ASN A 168 -19.88 -16.42 14.17
N ILE A 169 -18.78 -15.75 13.84
CA ILE A 169 -18.67 -14.31 14.02
C ILE A 169 -19.00 -13.60 12.73
N GLN A 170 -19.91 -12.65 12.80
CA GLN A 170 -20.29 -11.85 11.65
C GLN A 170 -19.14 -10.95 11.20
N VAL A 171 -18.85 -10.95 9.90
CA VAL A 171 -17.96 -9.96 9.27
C VAL A 171 -18.62 -8.59 9.33
N GLU A 172 -17.99 -7.65 10.04
CA GLU A 172 -18.48 -6.29 10.24
C GLU A 172 -18.23 -5.41 8.99
N ASN A 173 -17.11 -5.63 8.30
CA ASN A 173 -16.76 -4.85 7.13
C ASN A 173 -16.00 -5.69 6.08
N HIS A 174 -16.23 -5.39 4.80
CA HIS A 174 -15.58 -5.99 3.65
C HIS A 174 -15.26 -4.90 2.64
N TRP A 175 -14.01 -4.74 2.28
CA TRP A 175 -13.56 -3.69 1.36
C TRP A 175 -12.47 -4.17 0.44
N ALA A 176 -12.22 -3.40 -0.63
CA ALA A 176 -11.12 -3.58 -1.56
C ALA A 176 -10.18 -2.38 -1.56
N GLY A 177 -8.97 -2.59 -2.05
CA GLY A 177 -7.99 -1.55 -2.32
C GLY A 177 -7.02 -2.00 -3.41
N PHE A 178 -6.28 -1.05 -3.99
CA PHE A 178 -5.35 -1.33 -5.08
C PHE A 178 -3.91 -1.18 -4.62
N ARG A 179 -3.11 -2.18 -4.95
CA ARG A 179 -1.66 -2.16 -4.82
C ARG A 179 -1.04 -1.80 -6.17
N PRO A 180 0.02 -1.00 -6.20
CA PRO A 180 0.78 -0.75 -7.43
C PRO A 180 1.64 -1.96 -7.79
N GLY A 181 1.12 -2.87 -8.61
CA GLY A 181 1.85 -4.03 -9.13
C GLY A 181 2.87 -3.63 -10.17
N THR A 182 3.99 -4.36 -10.24
CA THR A 182 4.98 -4.32 -11.31
C THR A 182 5.34 -5.75 -11.71
N LYS A 183 5.88 -5.94 -12.91
CA LYS A 183 6.16 -7.28 -13.45
C LYS A 183 7.03 -8.14 -12.52
N GLU A 184 7.97 -7.52 -11.81
CA GLU A 184 8.95 -8.22 -10.96
C GLU A 184 8.83 -7.85 -9.49
N ASN A 185 7.76 -7.13 -9.11
CA ASN A 185 7.57 -6.52 -7.79
C ASN A 185 8.73 -5.57 -7.38
N ILE A 186 9.43 -5.02 -8.37
CA ILE A 186 10.49 -4.03 -8.18
C ILE A 186 9.88 -2.63 -8.38
N PRO A 187 9.98 -1.73 -7.40
CA PRO A 187 9.45 -0.38 -7.52
C PRO A 187 10.26 0.47 -8.51
N PHE A 188 9.60 1.44 -9.11
CA PHE A 188 10.23 2.51 -9.88
C PHE A 188 10.59 3.65 -8.93
N ILE A 189 11.88 3.81 -8.64
CA ILE A 189 12.46 4.90 -7.86
C ILE A 189 13.51 5.56 -8.75
N GLN A 190 13.09 6.50 -9.59
CA GLN A 190 13.95 6.99 -10.65
C GLN A 190 13.50 8.34 -11.21
N LYS A 191 14.39 9.02 -11.91
CA LYS A 191 14.07 10.11 -12.84
C LYS A 191 13.26 9.56 -14.01
N ASP A 192 12.30 10.33 -14.49
CA ASP A 192 11.54 9.97 -15.70
C ASP A 192 12.44 10.04 -16.95
N ASN A 193 12.13 9.21 -17.95
CA ASN A 193 12.95 9.12 -19.17
C ASN A 193 12.69 10.24 -20.18
N ASP A 194 11.53 10.90 -20.10
CA ASP A 194 11.12 11.94 -21.06
C ASP A 194 11.29 13.35 -20.49
N TYR A 195 11.28 13.49 -19.16
CA TYR A 195 11.31 14.79 -18.50
C TYR A 195 12.51 14.95 -17.58
N GLU A 196 13.10 16.14 -17.64
CA GLU A 196 14.33 16.43 -16.89
C GLU A 196 14.09 16.66 -15.41
N ASN A 197 12.88 17.09 -15.03
CA ASN A 197 12.51 17.46 -13.67
C ASN A 197 11.32 16.68 -13.11
N VAL A 198 11.01 15.51 -13.70
CA VAL A 198 9.97 14.61 -13.20
C VAL A 198 10.61 13.33 -12.68
N PHE A 199 10.15 12.87 -11.53
CA PHE A 199 10.62 11.68 -10.86
C PHE A 199 9.44 10.79 -10.49
N VAL A 200 9.70 9.49 -10.33
CA VAL A 200 8.68 8.50 -9.95
C VAL A 200 9.16 7.71 -8.75
N ASN A 201 8.28 7.54 -7.77
CA ASN A 201 8.47 6.65 -6.63
C ASN A 201 7.17 5.87 -6.42
N SER A 202 7.04 4.72 -7.07
CA SER A 202 5.81 3.93 -7.14
C SER A 202 6.09 2.48 -7.51
N GLY A 203 5.08 1.60 -7.44
CA GLY A 203 5.24 0.20 -7.84
C GLY A 203 5.68 -0.75 -6.72
N HIS A 204 5.51 -0.37 -5.46
CA HIS A 204 5.98 -1.13 -4.29
C HIS A 204 5.13 -2.36 -3.93
N PHE A 205 4.05 -2.62 -4.64
CA PHE A 205 3.12 -3.72 -4.39
C PHE A 205 2.67 -3.78 -2.92
N ARG A 206 3.00 -4.87 -2.20
CA ARG A 206 2.64 -5.06 -0.78
C ARG A 206 3.57 -4.34 0.19
N TYR A 207 4.74 -3.95 -0.26
CA TYR A 207 5.85 -3.52 0.59
C TYR A 207 5.98 -2.00 0.71
N GLY A 208 5.01 -1.25 0.17
CA GLY A 208 5.07 0.21 0.13
C GLY A 208 5.31 0.85 1.49
N LEU A 209 4.69 0.34 2.54
CA LEU A 209 4.87 0.89 3.89
C LEU A 209 6.26 0.62 4.46
N THR A 210 6.73 -0.63 4.34
CA THR A 210 8.04 -1.05 4.89
C THR A 210 9.21 -0.46 4.10
N MET A 211 9.04 -0.26 2.79
CA MET A 211 10.06 0.31 1.92
C MET A 211 10.05 1.85 1.89
N ALA A 212 9.00 2.51 2.40
CA ALA A 212 8.81 3.95 2.26
C ALA A 212 10.02 4.79 2.73
N PRO A 213 10.65 4.54 3.89
CA PRO A 213 11.82 5.32 4.30
C PRO A 213 12.98 5.22 3.31
N GLN A 214 13.40 4.00 2.98
CA GLN A 214 14.51 3.78 2.05
C GLN A 214 14.19 4.27 0.63
N SER A 215 12.97 4.12 0.17
CA SER A 215 12.53 4.64 -1.13
C SER A 215 12.60 6.16 -1.20
N ALA A 216 12.25 6.83 -0.10
CA ALA A 216 12.35 8.28 -0.01
C ALA A 216 13.80 8.76 -0.01
N GLU A 217 14.69 8.08 0.73
CA GLU A 217 16.12 8.36 0.73
C GLU A 217 16.75 8.17 -0.65
N ASN A 218 16.51 7.03 -1.29
CA ASN A 218 17.01 6.75 -2.63
C ASN A 218 16.54 7.79 -3.66
N LEU A 219 15.26 8.17 -3.60
CA LEU A 219 14.73 9.21 -4.47
C LEU A 219 15.39 10.56 -4.22
N ASN A 220 15.59 10.93 -2.96
CA ASN A 220 16.25 12.19 -2.58
C ASN A 220 17.70 12.24 -3.11
N GLU A 221 18.45 11.14 -3.04
CA GLU A 221 19.79 11.07 -3.64
C GLU A 221 19.77 11.28 -5.17
N ILE A 222 18.80 10.68 -5.86
CA ILE A 222 18.65 10.85 -7.31
C ILE A 222 18.29 12.31 -7.63
N LEU A 223 17.41 12.91 -6.85
CA LEU A 223 16.96 14.28 -7.04
C LEU A 223 18.12 15.28 -6.82
N ILE A 224 18.89 15.15 -5.74
CA ILE A 224 20.05 16.00 -5.44
C ILE A 224 21.11 15.94 -6.56
N LYS A 225 21.36 14.75 -7.12
CA LYS A 225 22.30 14.58 -8.24
C LYS A 225 21.80 15.16 -9.57
N SER A 226 20.52 15.54 -9.64
CA SER A 226 19.85 16.07 -10.83
C SER A 226 19.66 17.59 -10.79
N ILE A 227 19.97 18.21 -9.65
CA ILE A 227 20.01 19.66 -9.42
C ILE A 227 21.42 20.17 -9.69
#